data_feeb045c595ce496e6fc90a66c6cf652
#
_entry.id   feeb045c595ce496e6fc90a66c6cf652
#
_cell.length_a   1.000
_cell.length_b   1.000
_cell.length_c   1.000
_cell.angle_alpha   90.00
_cell.angle_beta   90.00
_cell.angle_gamma   90.00
#
_symmetry.space_group_name_H-M   'P 1'
#
loop_
_entity.id
_entity.type
_entity.pdbx_description
1 polymer ?
#
loop_
_entity_poly.entity_id
_entity_poly.type
_entity_poly.pdbx_seq_one_letter_code
_entity_poly.pdbx_strand_id
1 'polypeptide(L)'
;EPPDTPKDFSCQTQDMKKVTCTWRKEETYLYGRNSPKYTLSKTSSQKTALCKASCSNQCSCSWDIGQQQIWNVTVTVENPLGKKTATDVFDVKHRMYPTAPFHLWEDFTDTEMTLHWNNENTEVELFCQTEVVQPDGKVELHNSSVAGSRHVTVRGLRPHTEYTARVRCGAARHFWRWSEWSQPLITRTKEGTPSGKLDIWREITPVLGGRNVTLFWKQTPSFQANGKIISYEVTWEKIEDGSQPESISFSSVYNSTRIFLDNHSYRISVMAKNNVNFSLPSILIISRATDNSRKLLFCSFLGTEELKEGQVNGTDDGIFLSWEPRSIYDSYIIDWCNFPRLQPCDLQWKRFGPNISSAVISSAAFVPGVRYKFHIYGSVANRASLLEKKIGYLKELPPHLDPIVRKVDLTYNSVTLSWDSYLTNESEPGFVRGYHVYVSPIQGNCNLKGSKKHILSDESELCKYTIENPEEKRYTVKHLMPNTKYKIVVKAFTGGGETPIVNFRYIDTPYNSNMLYFIFLLVIVPTLVAAICHWKMKWVKEWCCPVIPSPNKSKVLSFKEFKMDSEKVLKINDCLPDMLAMDSNADAHKL
;
A
#
# COMPACT_ATOMS: atom_id res chain seq x y z
N GLU A 1 44.20 -25.03 56.03
CA GLU A 1 44.49 -25.73 54.78
C GLU A 1 45.86 -25.33 54.25
N PRO A 2 46.60 -26.20 53.59
CA PRO A 2 47.81 -25.87 52.88
C PRO A 2 47.43 -24.90 51.73
N PRO A 3 48.35 -24.00 51.28
CA PRO A 3 48.01 -23.03 50.23
C PRO A 3 47.76 -23.72 48.88
N ASP A 4 46.90 -23.15 48.06
CA ASP A 4 46.70 -23.54 46.67
C ASP A 4 47.90 -23.15 45.80
N THR A 5 48.08 -23.83 44.69
CA THR A 5 49.04 -23.40 43.66
C THR A 5 48.64 -22.01 43.12
N PRO A 6 49.59 -21.03 43.08
CA PRO A 6 49.28 -19.72 42.54
C PRO A 6 48.64 -19.80 41.14
N LYS A 7 47.44 -19.24 40.98
CA LYS A 7 46.67 -19.24 39.73
C LYS A 7 47.02 -18.03 38.88
N ASP A 8 46.84 -18.13 37.58
CA ASP A 8 47.05 -17.07 36.58
C ASP A 8 48.46 -16.45 36.65
N PHE A 9 49.47 -17.30 37.00
CA PHE A 9 50.85 -16.83 37.04
C PHE A 9 51.38 -16.63 35.63
N SER A 10 51.81 -15.39 35.35
CA SER A 10 52.37 -15.00 34.05
C SER A 10 53.33 -13.82 34.19
N CYS A 11 54.41 -13.86 33.43
CA CYS A 11 55.40 -12.78 33.37
C CYS A 11 55.40 -12.13 32.01
N GLN A 12 55.46 -10.80 31.99
CA GLN A 12 55.42 -10.00 30.75
C GLN A 12 56.27 -8.73 30.88
N THR A 13 56.62 -8.17 29.74
CA THR A 13 57.28 -6.86 29.65
C THR A 13 56.50 -5.89 28.79
N GLN A 14 56.41 -4.64 29.19
CA GLN A 14 55.75 -3.58 28.41
C GLN A 14 56.74 -2.72 27.62
N ASP A 15 57.96 -2.59 28.10
CA ASP A 15 58.96 -1.64 27.62
C ASP A 15 60.31 -2.28 27.30
N MET A 16 60.47 -3.58 27.44
CA MET A 16 61.74 -4.30 27.32
C MET A 16 62.81 -3.80 28.32
N LYS A 17 62.41 -3.06 29.35
CA LYS A 17 63.31 -2.63 30.44
C LYS A 17 63.06 -3.40 31.74
N LYS A 18 61.74 -3.68 31.99
CA LYS A 18 61.33 -4.46 33.18
C LYS A 18 60.42 -5.61 32.78
N VAL A 19 60.58 -6.74 33.48
CA VAL A 19 59.63 -7.85 33.46
C VAL A 19 58.78 -7.75 34.74
N THR A 20 57.48 -7.75 34.56
CA THR A 20 56.52 -7.79 35.66
C THR A 20 55.82 -9.15 35.63
N CYS A 21 55.88 -9.85 36.73
CA CYS A 21 55.14 -11.09 36.93
C CYS A 21 53.94 -10.85 37.81
N THR A 22 52.80 -11.39 37.41
CA THR A 22 51.52 -11.24 38.14
C THR A 22 50.90 -12.61 38.41
N TRP A 23 50.15 -12.70 39.50
CA TRP A 23 49.36 -13.89 39.84
C TRP A 23 48.17 -13.48 40.70
N ARG A 24 47.14 -14.35 40.73
CA ARG A 24 45.95 -14.09 41.55
C ARG A 24 46.27 -14.44 43.01
N LYS A 25 45.88 -13.49 43.89
CA LYS A 25 45.92 -13.71 45.35
C LYS A 25 44.87 -14.76 45.72
N GLU A 26 45.25 -15.72 46.54
CA GLU A 26 44.33 -16.67 47.12
C GLU A 26 43.34 -16.00 48.05
N GLU A 27 42.04 -16.24 47.87
CA GLU A 27 41.00 -15.81 48.80
C GLU A 27 41.02 -16.71 50.05
N THR A 28 41.75 -16.33 51.07
CA THR A 28 41.76 -17.07 52.35
C THR A 28 40.66 -16.53 53.24
N TYR A 29 39.79 -17.41 53.69
CA TYR A 29 38.71 -17.12 54.66
C TYR A 29 39.20 -16.84 56.11
N LEU A 30 40.49 -16.91 56.35
CA LEU A 30 41.08 -16.71 57.69
C LEU A 30 41.75 -15.33 57.79
N TYR A 31 41.01 -14.39 58.35
CA TYR A 31 41.55 -13.12 58.79
C TYR A 31 42.48 -13.36 59.98
N GLY A 32 43.77 -12.97 59.86
CA GLY A 32 44.68 -12.97 60.98
C GLY A 32 46.15 -13.12 60.60
N ARG A 33 46.99 -13.34 61.56
CA ARG A 33 48.49 -13.42 61.51
C ARG A 33 49.05 -14.51 60.55
N ASN A 34 48.21 -15.32 59.95
CA ASN A 34 48.58 -16.47 59.08
C ASN A 34 48.27 -16.26 57.61
N SER A 35 48.21 -15.03 57.10
CA SER A 35 48.05 -14.79 55.66
C SER A 35 49.21 -15.43 54.87
N PRO A 36 48.93 -16.06 53.71
CA PRO A 36 49.96 -16.70 52.90
C PRO A 36 51.01 -15.66 52.46
N LYS A 37 52.27 -16.07 52.58
CA LYS A 37 53.42 -15.28 52.18
C LYS A 37 53.85 -15.68 50.80
N TYR A 38 53.87 -14.73 49.87
CA TYR A 38 54.33 -14.93 48.50
C TYR A 38 55.79 -14.52 48.37
N THR A 39 56.57 -15.39 47.74
CA THR A 39 57.97 -15.12 47.40
C THR A 39 58.17 -15.45 45.95
N LEU A 40 58.71 -14.53 45.19
CA LEU A 40 59.05 -14.74 43.79
C LEU A 40 60.56 -14.87 43.64
N SER A 41 61.02 -15.91 42.99
CA SER A 41 62.44 -16.14 42.76
C SER A 41 62.74 -16.29 41.26
N LYS A 42 63.78 -15.59 40.82
CA LYS A 42 64.35 -15.73 39.49
C LYS A 42 65.61 -16.57 39.60
N THR A 43 65.64 -17.72 38.95
CA THR A 43 66.83 -18.57 38.94
C THR A 43 67.68 -18.20 37.72
N SER A 44 68.84 -17.61 37.99
CA SER A 44 69.94 -17.52 37.01
C SER A 44 70.97 -18.52 37.29
N SER A 45 71.83 -18.91 36.36
CA SER A 45 72.82 -20.00 36.42
C SER A 45 73.74 -19.97 37.64
N GLN A 46 73.74 -18.93 38.46
CA GLN A 46 74.55 -18.80 39.69
C GLN A 46 73.94 -18.03 40.87
N LYS A 47 72.81 -17.32 40.74
CA LYS A 47 72.21 -16.51 41.83
C LYS A 47 70.68 -16.47 41.71
N THR A 48 70.02 -16.69 42.85
CA THR A 48 68.59 -16.51 43.00
C THR A 48 68.34 -15.09 43.49
N ALA A 49 67.64 -14.26 42.66
CA ALA A 49 67.17 -12.96 43.05
C ALA A 49 65.73 -13.07 43.61
N LEU A 50 65.53 -12.59 44.84
CA LEU A 50 64.22 -12.61 45.48
C LEU A 50 63.52 -11.25 45.33
N CYS A 51 62.24 -11.30 45.10
CA CYS A 51 61.38 -10.12 44.99
C CYS A 51 60.30 -10.13 46.07
N LYS A 52 60.07 -8.98 46.70
CA LYS A 52 58.98 -8.80 47.64
C LYS A 52 57.71 -8.50 46.89
N ALA A 53 56.76 -9.41 46.95
CA ALA A 53 55.50 -9.26 46.23
C ALA A 53 54.67 -8.09 46.79
N SER A 54 54.14 -7.27 45.91
CA SER A 54 53.08 -6.32 46.22
C SER A 54 51.73 -6.98 45.92
N CYS A 55 50.86 -7.08 46.89
CA CYS A 55 49.56 -7.74 46.79
C CYS A 55 48.42 -6.82 47.21
N SER A 56 47.51 -6.55 46.32
CA SER A 56 46.15 -6.08 46.59
C SER A 56 45.15 -7.18 46.28
N ASN A 57 44.38 -7.08 45.22
CA ASN A 57 43.56 -8.17 44.70
C ASN A 57 44.40 -9.13 43.81
N GLN A 58 45.36 -8.58 43.09
CA GLN A 58 46.36 -9.28 42.30
C GLN A 58 47.76 -9.00 42.89
N CYS A 59 48.59 -10.00 42.94
CA CYS A 59 49.97 -9.84 43.37
C CYS A 59 50.90 -9.57 42.18
N SER A 60 51.86 -8.72 42.32
CA SER A 60 52.85 -8.43 41.30
C SER A 60 54.27 -8.26 41.85
N CYS A 61 55.20 -8.47 40.96
CA CYS A 61 56.62 -8.23 41.22
C CYS A 61 57.37 -7.93 39.93
N SER A 62 58.32 -6.99 39.96
CA SER A 62 59.06 -6.57 38.80
C SER A 62 60.58 -6.63 39.03
N TRP A 63 61.30 -6.97 37.94
CA TRP A 63 62.78 -6.90 37.89
C TRP A 63 63.20 -6.16 36.61
N ASP A 64 64.38 -5.51 36.68
CA ASP A 64 65.01 -4.98 35.50
C ASP A 64 65.56 -6.11 34.62
N ILE A 65 65.43 -5.94 33.29
CA ILE A 65 65.94 -6.88 32.30
C ILE A 65 67.47 -6.70 32.22
N GLY A 66 68.21 -7.69 32.69
CA GLY A 66 69.65 -7.76 32.50
C GLY A 66 70.02 -8.38 31.16
N GLN A 67 71.28 -8.86 30.99
CA GLN A 67 71.74 -9.46 29.77
C GLN A 67 71.16 -10.84 29.45
N GLN A 68 70.47 -11.48 30.43
CA GLN A 68 69.92 -12.79 30.31
C GLN A 68 68.61 -12.80 29.53
N GLN A 69 68.55 -13.58 28.43
CA GLN A 69 67.36 -13.67 27.59
C GLN A 69 66.34 -14.67 28.08
N ILE A 70 66.75 -15.84 28.53
CA ILE A 70 65.82 -16.88 29.04
C ILE A 70 65.72 -16.74 30.54
N TRP A 71 64.48 -16.62 31.01
CA TRP A 71 64.18 -16.50 32.43
C TRP A 71 63.42 -17.74 32.92
N ASN A 72 63.81 -18.22 34.10
CA ASN A 72 63.08 -19.21 34.88
C ASN A 72 62.61 -18.52 36.16
N VAL A 73 61.32 -18.28 36.27
CA VAL A 73 60.73 -17.55 37.41
C VAL A 73 59.77 -18.44 38.14
N THR A 74 59.94 -18.58 39.47
CA THR A 74 59.09 -19.41 40.30
C THR A 74 58.44 -18.54 41.37
N VAL A 75 57.10 -18.59 41.42
CA VAL A 75 56.33 -18.03 42.55
C VAL A 75 56.09 -19.14 43.58
N THR A 76 56.40 -18.86 44.83
CA THR A 76 56.16 -19.72 45.97
C THR A 76 55.15 -19.07 46.89
N VAL A 77 54.10 -19.79 47.22
CA VAL A 77 53.16 -19.43 48.30
C VAL A 77 53.39 -20.34 49.47
N GLU A 78 53.50 -19.78 50.63
CA GLU A 78 53.83 -20.54 51.89
C GLU A 78 52.94 -20.04 53.05
N ASN A 79 52.42 -20.99 53.81
CA ASN A 79 51.77 -20.78 55.07
C ASN A 79 52.28 -21.83 56.08
N PRO A 80 51.94 -21.81 57.39
CA PRO A 80 52.40 -22.75 58.36
C PRO A 80 52.08 -24.23 58.08
N LEU A 81 51.18 -24.50 57.15
CA LEU A 81 50.72 -25.86 56.81
C LEU A 81 51.34 -26.44 55.52
N GLY A 82 52.12 -25.64 54.79
CA GLY A 82 52.79 -26.05 53.59
C GLY A 82 53.13 -24.96 52.58
N LYS A 83 53.76 -25.41 51.49
CA LYS A 83 54.07 -24.49 50.36
C LYS A 83 53.70 -25.09 49.02
N LYS A 84 53.35 -24.25 48.05
CA LYS A 84 53.13 -24.59 46.68
C LYS A 84 53.86 -23.60 45.75
N THR A 85 54.18 -24.07 44.56
CA THR A 85 54.94 -23.28 43.58
C THR A 85 54.29 -23.34 42.22
N ALA A 86 54.39 -22.24 41.45
CA ALA A 86 54.16 -22.20 40.02
C ALA A 86 55.41 -21.62 39.34
N THR A 87 55.78 -22.16 38.18
CA THR A 87 57.01 -21.78 37.46
C THR A 87 56.65 -21.40 36.03
N ASP A 88 57.24 -20.32 35.53
CA ASP A 88 57.14 -19.87 34.16
C ASP A 88 58.56 -19.73 33.58
N VAL A 89 58.83 -20.45 32.47
CA VAL A 89 60.10 -20.42 31.74
C VAL A 89 59.88 -19.83 30.38
N PHE A 90 60.54 -18.72 30.10
CA PHE A 90 60.28 -17.97 28.88
C PHE A 90 61.52 -17.19 28.39
N ASP A 91 61.52 -16.88 27.08
CA ASP A 91 62.39 -15.87 26.52
C ASP A 91 61.68 -14.52 26.65
N VAL A 92 62.36 -13.53 27.22
CA VAL A 92 61.83 -12.20 27.48
C VAL A 92 61.36 -11.50 26.18
N LYS A 93 62.05 -11.76 25.08
CA LYS A 93 61.67 -11.20 23.75
C LYS A 93 60.29 -11.68 23.29
N HIS A 94 59.85 -12.88 23.73
CA HIS A 94 58.54 -13.47 23.40
C HIS A 94 57.46 -13.16 24.45
N ARG A 95 57.71 -12.20 25.33
CA ARG A 95 56.75 -11.80 26.39
C ARG A 95 56.43 -10.34 26.36
N MET A 96 56.57 -9.72 25.19
CA MET A 96 56.17 -8.33 24.99
C MET A 96 54.65 -8.18 24.98
N TYR A 97 54.13 -7.39 25.91
CA TYR A 97 52.74 -6.98 26.04
C TYR A 97 52.69 -5.47 26.07
N PRO A 98 52.57 -4.77 24.89
CA PRO A 98 52.63 -3.33 24.84
C PRO A 98 51.49 -2.67 25.64
N THR A 99 51.72 -1.46 26.10
CA THR A 99 50.66 -0.56 26.60
C THR A 99 49.70 -0.21 25.48
N ALA A 100 48.43 0.02 25.83
CA ALA A 100 47.44 0.48 24.85
C ALA A 100 47.88 1.79 24.18
N PRO A 101 47.71 1.96 22.89
CA PRO A 101 47.94 3.23 22.23
C PRO A 101 47.07 4.32 22.88
N PHE A 102 47.57 5.55 22.89
CA PHE A 102 46.91 6.68 23.50
C PHE A 102 47.04 7.95 22.65
N HIS A 103 46.31 9.02 22.99
CA HIS A 103 46.22 10.25 22.21
C HIS A 103 45.96 9.97 20.73
N LEU A 104 44.77 9.41 20.44
CA LEU A 104 44.32 9.22 19.08
C LEU A 104 43.87 10.56 18.49
N TRP A 105 44.31 10.85 17.27
CA TRP A 105 43.83 11.98 16.48
C TRP A 105 43.75 11.59 15.00
N GLU A 106 43.05 12.39 14.21
CA GLU A 106 42.75 12.04 12.83
C GLU A 106 42.91 13.21 11.86
N ASP A 107 43.20 12.87 10.62
CA ASP A 107 43.11 13.74 9.44
C ASP A 107 42.09 13.15 8.48
N PHE A 108 41.20 14.00 7.95
CA PHE A 108 40.13 13.55 7.04
C PHE A 108 40.13 14.17 5.69
N THR A 109 39.66 13.37 4.73
CA THR A 109 38.92 13.83 3.56
C THR A 109 37.44 13.45 3.72
N ASP A 110 36.68 13.51 2.65
CA ASP A 110 35.30 13.02 2.60
C ASP A 110 35.20 11.48 2.58
N THR A 111 36.21 10.80 2.07
CA THR A 111 36.21 9.34 1.87
C THR A 111 37.37 8.60 2.51
N GLU A 112 38.30 9.32 3.13
CA GLU A 112 39.48 8.73 3.77
C GLU A 112 39.69 9.33 5.17
N MET A 113 40.16 8.50 6.09
CA MET A 113 40.57 8.86 7.44
C MET A 113 42.00 8.35 7.66
N THR A 114 42.92 9.22 8.02
CA THR A 114 44.24 8.82 8.52
C THR A 114 44.22 8.97 10.03
N LEU A 115 44.18 7.84 10.72
CA LEU A 115 44.20 7.76 12.16
C LEU A 115 45.64 7.69 12.67
N HIS A 116 45.99 8.56 13.62
CA HIS A 116 47.30 8.63 14.28
C HIS A 116 47.14 8.30 15.76
N TRP A 117 48.25 7.80 16.35
CA TRP A 117 48.30 7.50 17.80
C TRP A 117 49.71 7.59 18.35
N ASN A 118 49.83 7.70 19.66
CA ASN A 118 51.07 7.60 20.39
C ASN A 118 51.18 6.24 21.10
N ASN A 119 52.42 5.76 21.19
CA ASN A 119 52.81 4.61 22.03
C ASN A 119 53.87 5.04 23.02
N GLU A 120 53.83 4.53 24.25
CA GLU A 120 54.87 4.77 25.28
C GLU A 120 56.20 4.14 24.87
N ASN A 121 56.17 3.10 24.11
CA ASN A 121 57.34 2.29 23.78
C ASN A 121 57.98 2.70 22.45
N THR A 122 59.15 3.31 22.52
CA THR A 122 59.86 3.81 21.34
C THR A 122 61.01 2.86 20.86
N GLU A 123 61.40 1.86 21.68
CA GLU A 123 62.55 1.01 21.37
C GLU A 123 62.17 -0.30 20.63
N VAL A 124 60.92 -0.69 20.70
CA VAL A 124 60.42 -1.90 20.04
C VAL A 124 59.53 -1.55 18.88
N GLU A 125 59.80 -2.12 17.71
CA GLU A 125 58.93 -2.01 16.56
C GLU A 125 57.58 -2.71 16.85
N LEU A 126 56.49 -1.94 16.79
CA LEU A 126 55.14 -2.47 17.01
C LEU A 126 54.40 -2.62 15.68
N PHE A 127 53.58 -3.63 15.60
CA PHE A 127 52.60 -3.83 14.57
C PHE A 127 51.23 -3.54 15.15
N CYS A 128 50.46 -2.63 14.53
CA CYS A 128 49.20 -2.18 15.10
C CYS A 128 48.00 -2.57 14.22
N GLN A 129 46.90 -2.79 14.86
CA GLN A 129 45.61 -3.10 14.26
C GLN A 129 44.60 -2.06 14.70
N THR A 130 43.93 -1.47 13.74
CA THR A 130 42.86 -0.50 13.92
C THR A 130 41.52 -1.16 13.66
N GLU A 131 40.60 -0.99 14.56
CA GLU A 131 39.20 -1.36 14.39
C GLU A 131 38.41 -0.09 14.08
N VAL A 132 37.62 -0.15 13.01
CA VAL A 132 36.70 0.93 12.61
C VAL A 132 35.28 0.38 12.58
N VAL A 133 34.41 0.99 13.36
CA VAL A 133 33.00 0.62 13.46
C VAL A 133 32.15 1.64 12.70
N GLN A 134 31.37 1.13 11.76
CA GLN A 134 30.41 1.91 10.96
C GLN A 134 29.10 2.16 11.76
N PRO A 135 28.28 3.15 11.37
CA PRO A 135 27.01 3.43 12.05
C PRO A 135 26.00 2.25 12.05
N ASP A 136 26.11 1.37 11.08
CA ASP A 136 25.29 0.13 10.98
C ASP A 136 25.80 -1.02 11.86
N GLY A 137 26.86 -0.76 12.66
CA GLY A 137 27.49 -1.75 13.51
C GLY A 137 28.49 -2.67 12.82
N LYS A 138 28.74 -2.50 11.52
CA LYS A 138 29.76 -3.25 10.79
C LYS A 138 31.14 -2.88 11.27
N VAL A 139 31.94 -3.88 11.58
CA VAL A 139 33.32 -3.75 12.08
C VAL A 139 34.31 -4.08 10.97
N GLU A 140 35.26 -3.19 10.74
CA GLU A 140 36.36 -3.41 9.83
C GLU A 140 37.69 -3.31 10.56
N LEU A 141 38.61 -4.25 10.26
CA LEU A 141 39.93 -4.30 10.85
C LEU A 141 40.97 -3.93 9.81
N HIS A 142 41.79 -2.93 10.13
CA HIS A 142 42.89 -2.46 9.28
C HIS A 142 44.21 -2.63 10.02
N ASN A 143 45.19 -3.20 9.35
CA ASN A 143 46.51 -3.40 9.90
C ASN A 143 47.48 -2.28 9.41
N SER A 144 48.41 -1.87 10.27
CA SER A 144 49.46 -0.94 9.84
C SER A 144 50.33 -1.61 8.74
N SER A 145 50.61 -0.88 7.68
CA SER A 145 51.35 -1.39 6.52
C SER A 145 52.82 -1.69 6.81
N VAL A 146 53.39 -1.00 7.78
CA VAL A 146 54.80 -1.09 8.14
C VAL A 146 54.91 -1.18 9.66
N ALA A 147 55.82 -2.06 10.13
CA ALA A 147 56.16 -2.13 11.55
C ALA A 147 56.74 -0.80 12.03
N GLY A 148 56.36 -0.37 13.22
CA GLY A 148 56.75 0.92 13.78
C GLY A 148 55.91 2.13 13.29
N SER A 149 55.01 1.92 12.32
CA SER A 149 54.06 2.96 11.89
C SER A 149 53.11 3.35 13.05
N ARG A 150 52.91 4.67 13.20
CA ARG A 150 52.01 5.26 14.20
C ARG A 150 50.76 5.87 13.54
N HIS A 151 50.45 5.46 12.34
CA HIS A 151 49.24 5.86 11.63
C HIS A 151 48.76 4.74 10.71
N VAL A 152 47.48 4.83 10.35
CA VAL A 152 46.85 4.00 9.31
C VAL A 152 45.87 4.84 8.52
N THR A 153 45.83 4.68 7.21
CA THR A 153 44.83 5.33 6.37
C THR A 153 43.76 4.33 6.00
N VAL A 154 42.53 4.63 6.39
CA VAL A 154 41.30 3.89 6.07
C VAL A 154 40.63 4.60 4.92
N ARG A 155 40.32 3.84 3.86
CA ARG A 155 39.76 4.37 2.62
C ARG A 155 38.36 3.81 2.36
N GLY A 156 37.60 4.47 1.46
CA GLY A 156 36.27 4.02 1.09
C GLY A 156 35.21 4.31 2.13
N LEU A 157 35.47 5.26 3.01
CA LEU A 157 34.49 5.74 3.99
C LEU A 157 33.39 6.55 3.30
N ARG A 158 32.23 6.58 3.93
CA ARG A 158 31.10 7.41 3.45
C ARG A 158 31.31 8.85 3.92
N PRO A 159 31.05 9.85 3.08
CA PRO A 159 31.08 11.26 3.48
C PRO A 159 30.07 11.55 4.60
N HIS A 160 30.39 12.56 5.40
CA HIS A 160 29.52 13.07 6.48
C HIS A 160 28.98 11.98 7.44
N THR A 161 29.77 10.94 7.65
CA THR A 161 29.36 9.75 8.39
C THR A 161 30.21 9.62 9.64
N GLU A 162 29.58 9.27 10.76
CA GLU A 162 30.24 9.06 12.04
C GLU A 162 30.83 7.65 12.11
N TYR A 163 32.08 7.57 12.57
CA TYR A 163 32.81 6.34 12.77
C TYR A 163 33.40 6.31 14.17
N THR A 164 33.52 5.11 14.72
CA THR A 164 34.25 4.89 15.97
C THR A 164 35.50 4.09 15.66
N ALA A 165 36.66 4.60 16.02
CA ALA A 165 37.92 3.94 15.76
C ALA A 165 38.68 3.69 17.08
N ARG A 166 39.36 2.54 17.18
CA ARG A 166 40.27 2.19 18.27
C ARG A 166 41.44 1.38 17.74
N VAL A 167 42.55 1.43 18.45
CA VAL A 167 43.81 0.82 18.02
C VAL A 167 44.36 -0.07 19.11
N ARG A 168 44.97 -1.19 18.74
CA ARG A 168 45.79 -2.01 19.59
C ARG A 168 47.08 -2.35 18.86
N CYS A 169 48.14 -2.61 19.63
CA CYS A 169 49.43 -2.93 19.06
C CYS A 169 50.02 -4.23 19.69
N GLY A 170 50.87 -4.88 18.93
CA GLY A 170 51.66 -6.02 19.37
C GLY A 170 53.11 -5.92 18.86
N ALA A 171 54.03 -6.65 19.41
CA ALA A 171 55.41 -6.66 18.93
C ALA A 171 55.46 -7.18 17.47
N ALA A 172 56.11 -6.42 16.59
CA ALA A 172 56.25 -6.78 15.18
C ALA A 172 57.11 -8.03 14.98
N ARG A 173 58.12 -8.20 15.86
CA ARG A 173 58.94 -9.44 15.94
C ARG A 173 58.57 -10.17 17.23
N HIS A 174 58.51 -11.49 17.16
CA HIS A 174 58.19 -12.34 18.33
C HIS A 174 56.82 -11.98 18.96
N PHE A 175 55.81 -11.82 18.13
CA PHE A 175 54.42 -11.50 18.56
C PHE A 175 53.97 -12.52 19.63
N TRP A 176 53.44 -11.99 20.73
CA TRP A 176 52.86 -12.78 21.80
C TRP A 176 51.38 -12.47 22.01
N ARG A 177 51.07 -11.22 22.30
CA ARG A 177 49.70 -10.74 22.54
C ARG A 177 49.52 -9.33 22.01
N TRP A 178 48.29 -9.02 21.63
CA TRP A 178 47.86 -7.65 21.43
C TRP A 178 47.80 -6.91 22.77
N SER A 179 48.09 -5.63 22.77
CA SER A 179 47.77 -4.71 23.87
C SER A 179 46.27 -4.65 24.10
N GLU A 180 45.86 -4.04 25.20
CA GLU A 180 44.50 -3.55 25.31
C GLU A 180 44.21 -2.56 24.18
N TRP A 181 42.91 -2.44 23.85
CA TRP A 181 42.46 -1.42 22.92
C TRP A 181 42.66 -0.01 23.51
N SER A 182 42.96 0.96 22.67
CA SER A 182 42.94 2.38 23.03
C SER A 182 41.52 2.79 23.45
N GLN A 183 41.40 3.97 24.07
CA GLN A 183 40.12 4.63 24.16
C GLN A 183 39.57 4.85 22.76
N PRO A 184 38.24 4.64 22.56
CA PRO A 184 37.62 4.86 21.28
C PRO A 184 37.63 6.34 20.90
N LEU A 185 37.94 6.64 19.65
CA LEU A 185 37.80 7.95 19.04
C LEU A 185 36.52 7.94 18.19
N ILE A 186 35.57 8.82 18.54
CA ILE A 186 34.35 9.03 17.77
C ILE A 186 34.56 10.25 16.89
N THR A 187 34.30 10.09 15.60
CA THR A 187 34.72 11.08 14.61
C THR A 187 33.85 11.04 13.38
N ARG A 188 33.82 12.11 12.56
CA ARG A 188 32.97 12.23 11.39
C ARG A 188 33.77 12.69 10.17
N THR A 189 33.64 11.95 9.06
CA THR A 189 34.21 12.33 7.77
C THR A 189 33.66 13.69 7.29
N LYS A 190 34.45 14.42 6.49
CA LYS A 190 34.02 15.68 5.87
C LYS A 190 32.83 15.47 4.97
N GLU A 191 32.10 16.54 4.69
CA GLU A 191 31.09 16.52 3.64
C GLU A 191 31.75 16.30 2.27
N GLY A 192 31.09 15.51 1.43
CA GLY A 192 31.44 15.31 0.04
C GLY A 192 30.39 15.89 -0.90
N THR A 193 30.66 15.95 -2.19
CA THR A 193 29.66 16.36 -3.20
C THR A 193 28.46 15.43 -3.17
N PRO A 194 27.21 15.97 -3.18
CA PRO A 194 26.02 15.14 -3.26
C PRO A 194 26.04 14.28 -4.52
N SER A 195 25.70 13.01 -4.40
CA SER A 195 25.72 12.05 -5.50
C SER A 195 24.34 11.53 -5.84
N GLY A 196 24.12 11.15 -7.10
CA GLY A 196 22.82 10.74 -7.60
C GLY A 196 21.98 11.92 -8.10
N LYS A 197 20.73 11.61 -8.43
CA LYS A 197 19.74 12.57 -8.95
C LYS A 197 18.51 12.59 -8.06
N LEU A 198 17.88 13.76 -7.97
CA LEU A 198 16.57 13.89 -7.37
C LEU A 198 15.51 13.26 -8.27
N ASP A 199 14.41 12.79 -7.68
CA ASP A 199 13.20 12.48 -8.43
C ASP A 199 12.34 13.74 -8.51
N ILE A 200 12.10 14.25 -9.72
CA ILE A 200 11.36 15.47 -9.96
C ILE A 200 10.07 15.19 -10.73
N TRP A 201 9.01 15.93 -10.40
CA TRP A 201 7.73 15.86 -11.08
C TRP A 201 7.10 17.23 -11.21
N ARG A 202 5.98 17.33 -11.93
CA ARG A 202 5.28 18.61 -12.16
C ARG A 202 3.78 18.45 -12.23
N GLU A 203 3.10 19.54 -11.90
CA GLU A 203 1.73 19.82 -12.24
C GLU A 203 1.68 21.02 -13.18
N ILE A 204 0.88 20.97 -14.23
CA ILE A 204 0.77 22.03 -15.23
C ILE A 204 -0.66 22.55 -15.24
N THR A 205 -0.83 23.84 -14.94
CA THR A 205 -2.12 24.52 -14.99
C THR A 205 -2.09 25.58 -16.09
N PRO A 206 -2.90 25.46 -17.16
CA PRO A 206 -3.01 26.48 -18.18
C PRO A 206 -3.53 27.79 -17.60
N VAL A 207 -2.92 28.92 -18.01
CA VAL A 207 -3.35 30.27 -17.65
C VAL A 207 -3.28 31.18 -18.88
N LEU A 208 -3.87 32.37 -18.79
CA LEU A 208 -3.81 33.33 -19.88
C LEU A 208 -2.37 33.71 -20.21
N GLY A 209 -1.96 33.52 -21.46
CA GLY A 209 -0.61 33.84 -21.95
C GLY A 209 0.45 32.78 -21.70
N GLY A 210 0.13 31.63 -21.05
CA GLY A 210 1.08 30.59 -20.76
C GLY A 210 0.55 29.50 -19.84
N ARG A 211 1.40 29.07 -18.92
CA ARG A 211 1.06 28.02 -17.96
C ARG A 211 1.84 28.20 -16.66
N ASN A 212 1.18 27.92 -15.55
CA ASN A 212 1.84 27.75 -14.27
C ASN A 212 2.32 26.29 -14.16
N VAL A 213 3.58 26.12 -13.86
CA VAL A 213 4.19 24.81 -13.62
C VAL A 213 4.60 24.75 -12.16
N THR A 214 3.94 23.91 -11.40
CA THR A 214 4.36 23.58 -10.04
C THR A 214 5.30 22.39 -10.12
N LEU A 215 6.55 22.61 -9.74
CA LEU A 215 7.59 21.59 -9.68
C LEU A 215 7.64 20.98 -8.29
N PHE A 216 7.87 19.70 -8.24
CA PHE A 216 8.06 18.94 -7.01
C PHE A 216 9.34 18.13 -7.12
N TRP A 217 10.07 17.97 -6.02
CA TRP A 217 11.26 17.14 -5.96
C TRP A 217 11.35 16.38 -4.64
N LYS A 218 11.96 15.20 -4.71
CA LYS A 218 12.27 14.35 -3.56
C LYS A 218 13.57 13.61 -3.78
N GLN A 219 14.20 13.19 -2.70
CA GLN A 219 15.37 12.34 -2.78
C GLN A 219 14.98 10.92 -3.20
N THR A 220 15.74 10.32 -4.09
CA THR A 220 15.61 8.91 -4.44
C THR A 220 16.33 8.04 -3.41
N PRO A 221 16.02 6.73 -3.31
CA PRO A 221 16.80 5.81 -2.47
C PRO A 221 18.28 5.74 -2.83
N SER A 222 18.63 6.03 -4.08
CA SER A 222 20.01 6.06 -4.57
C SER A 222 20.69 7.42 -4.41
N PHE A 223 19.97 8.46 -4.03
CA PHE A 223 20.53 9.79 -3.78
C PHE A 223 21.27 9.80 -2.44
N GLN A 224 22.49 10.29 -2.46
CA GLN A 224 23.30 10.49 -1.26
C GLN A 224 23.62 11.97 -1.10
N ALA A 225 23.15 12.55 -0.02
CA ALA A 225 23.39 13.96 0.27
C ALA A 225 24.86 14.26 0.56
N ASN A 226 25.62 13.27 1.04
CA ASN A 226 27.05 13.32 1.41
C ASN A 226 27.39 14.52 2.31
N GLY A 227 26.38 15.05 2.99
CA GLY A 227 26.44 16.24 3.83
C GLY A 227 25.04 16.76 4.13
N LYS A 228 24.94 17.92 4.70
CA LYS A 228 23.67 18.59 4.97
C LYS A 228 23.23 19.37 3.73
N ILE A 229 22.10 19.01 3.14
CA ILE A 229 21.52 19.81 2.06
C ILE A 229 21.10 21.16 2.62
N ILE A 230 21.61 22.24 2.04
CA ILE A 230 21.34 23.63 2.46
C ILE A 230 20.32 24.31 1.55
N SER A 231 20.33 23.97 0.25
CA SER A 231 19.40 24.55 -0.72
C SER A 231 19.17 23.63 -1.90
N TYR A 232 18.12 23.96 -2.66
CA TYR A 232 17.86 23.42 -3.99
C TYR A 232 17.92 24.55 -5.00
N GLU A 233 18.55 24.31 -6.13
CA GLU A 233 18.59 25.25 -7.25
C GLU A 233 17.70 24.71 -8.38
N VAL A 234 16.75 25.53 -8.81
CA VAL A 234 15.85 25.27 -9.92
C VAL A 234 16.25 26.19 -11.05
N THR A 235 16.60 25.63 -12.22
CA THR A 235 16.94 26.39 -13.42
C THR A 235 15.99 26.01 -14.55
N TRP A 236 15.63 26.98 -15.40
CA TRP A 236 14.85 26.72 -16.60
C TRP A 236 15.35 27.56 -17.76
N GLU A 237 15.36 26.96 -18.93
CA GLU A 237 15.82 27.59 -20.18
C GLU A 237 14.85 27.24 -21.32
N LYS A 238 14.64 28.16 -22.25
CA LYS A 238 13.94 27.89 -23.51
C LYS A 238 14.82 27.05 -24.42
N ILE A 239 14.24 26.00 -24.99
CA ILE A 239 15.00 25.09 -25.86
C ILE A 239 15.22 25.71 -27.24
N GLU A 240 14.31 26.57 -27.70
CA GLU A 240 14.29 27.11 -29.07
C GLU A 240 15.16 28.35 -29.25
N ASP A 241 15.37 29.18 -28.23
CA ASP A 241 15.95 30.52 -28.39
C ASP A 241 17.41 30.66 -27.94
N GLY A 242 18.00 29.64 -27.30
CA GLY A 242 19.33 29.74 -26.70
C GLY A 242 19.44 30.88 -25.67
N SER A 243 18.32 31.29 -25.08
CA SER A 243 18.26 32.32 -24.04
C SER A 243 19.04 31.89 -22.80
N GLN A 244 19.57 32.88 -22.06
CA GLN A 244 20.25 32.59 -20.79
C GLN A 244 19.30 31.87 -19.85
N PRO A 245 19.76 30.82 -19.16
CA PRO A 245 18.95 30.11 -18.19
C PRO A 245 18.60 31.02 -17.01
N GLU A 246 17.35 30.98 -16.62
CA GLU A 246 16.88 31.58 -15.38
C GLU A 246 17.07 30.59 -14.22
N SER A 247 17.42 31.08 -13.02
CA SER A 247 17.58 30.23 -11.85
C SER A 247 17.03 30.87 -10.58
N ILE A 248 16.53 30.03 -9.68
CA ILE A 248 16.11 30.41 -8.33
C ILE A 248 16.61 29.36 -7.34
N SER A 249 17.14 29.86 -6.22
CA SER A 249 17.58 29.00 -5.11
C SER A 249 16.54 28.99 -3.98
N PHE A 250 16.22 27.80 -3.50
CA PHE A 250 15.27 27.57 -2.39
C PHE A 250 15.97 26.91 -1.22
N SER A 251 15.63 27.30 0.00
CA SER A 251 16.09 26.62 1.22
C SER A 251 15.70 25.14 1.21
N SER A 252 16.48 24.32 1.90
CA SER A 252 16.28 22.86 1.99
C SER A 252 14.94 22.41 2.59
N VAL A 253 14.19 23.32 3.21
CA VAL A 253 12.84 23.03 3.74
C VAL A 253 11.78 22.93 2.65
N TYR A 254 12.05 23.49 1.46
CA TYR A 254 11.11 23.46 0.35
C TYR A 254 11.34 22.23 -0.52
N ASN A 255 10.27 21.60 -0.92
CA ASN A 255 10.25 20.44 -1.84
C ASN A 255 9.44 20.72 -3.11
N SER A 256 8.99 21.96 -3.30
CA SER A 256 8.22 22.37 -4.46
C SER A 256 8.36 23.87 -4.71
N THR A 257 8.08 24.27 -5.95
CA THR A 257 7.99 25.68 -6.36
C THR A 257 7.06 25.82 -7.55
N ARG A 258 6.54 27.04 -7.74
CA ARG A 258 5.71 27.39 -8.90
C ARG A 258 6.45 28.41 -9.77
N ILE A 259 6.56 28.11 -11.05
CA ILE A 259 7.11 29.00 -12.08
C ILE A 259 6.07 29.25 -13.17
N PHE A 260 6.08 30.44 -13.73
CA PHE A 260 5.28 30.77 -14.91
C PHE A 260 6.14 30.54 -16.17
N LEU A 261 5.60 29.80 -17.12
CA LEU A 261 6.21 29.55 -18.43
C LEU A 261 5.26 29.98 -19.54
N ASP A 262 5.78 30.66 -20.53
CA ASP A 262 5.05 30.94 -21.77
C ASP A 262 4.82 29.66 -22.60
N ASN A 263 4.39 29.77 -23.82
CA ASN A 263 4.03 28.63 -24.68
C ASN A 263 5.22 27.95 -25.38
N HIS A 264 6.49 28.28 -25.05
CA HIS A 264 7.67 27.62 -25.63
C HIS A 264 8.00 26.32 -24.90
N SER A 265 8.90 25.53 -25.51
CA SER A 265 9.44 24.35 -24.83
C SER A 265 10.55 24.74 -23.85
N TYR A 266 10.54 24.13 -22.67
CA TYR A 266 11.51 24.42 -21.62
C TYR A 266 12.23 23.18 -21.16
N ARG A 267 13.53 23.34 -20.89
CA ARG A 267 14.32 22.42 -20.12
C ARG A 267 14.41 22.96 -18.69
N ILE A 268 13.96 22.17 -17.75
CA ILE A 268 13.99 22.50 -16.32
C ILE A 268 14.96 21.54 -15.65
N SER A 269 15.83 22.05 -14.79
CA SER A 269 16.68 21.21 -13.95
C SER A 269 16.57 21.58 -12.48
N VAL A 270 16.70 20.58 -11.62
CA VAL A 270 16.73 20.75 -10.17
C VAL A 270 17.94 20.03 -9.62
N MET A 271 18.73 20.76 -8.82
CA MET A 271 19.94 20.27 -8.15
C MET A 271 19.86 20.53 -6.65
N ALA A 272 20.33 19.58 -5.86
CA ALA A 272 20.53 19.76 -4.42
C ALA A 272 21.94 20.29 -4.15
N LYS A 273 22.10 21.20 -3.21
CA LYS A 273 23.38 21.80 -2.81
C LYS A 273 23.64 21.52 -1.33
N ASN A 274 24.86 21.05 -1.03
CA ASN A 274 25.44 21.08 0.32
C ASN A 274 26.57 22.13 0.40
N ASN A 275 27.35 22.12 1.47
CA ASN A 275 28.45 23.08 1.66
C ASN A 275 29.60 22.90 0.65
N VAL A 276 29.69 21.71 0.01
CA VAL A 276 30.77 21.39 -0.91
C VAL A 276 30.41 21.75 -2.35
N ASN A 277 29.25 21.21 -2.85
CA ASN A 277 28.89 21.40 -4.24
C ASN A 277 27.41 21.03 -4.51
N PHE A 278 27.01 21.07 -5.79
CA PHE A 278 25.73 20.65 -6.31
C PHE A 278 25.72 19.16 -6.66
N SER A 279 24.54 18.54 -6.56
CA SER A 279 24.26 17.20 -7.08
C SER A 279 24.24 17.19 -8.62
N LEU A 280 24.16 16.00 -9.21
CA LEU A 280 23.84 15.86 -10.62
C LEU A 280 22.46 16.48 -10.91
N PRO A 281 22.31 17.19 -12.05
CA PRO A 281 21.04 17.81 -12.42
C PRO A 281 19.97 16.75 -12.73
N SER A 282 18.81 16.92 -12.16
CA SER A 282 17.59 16.19 -12.52
C SER A 282 16.83 17.00 -13.55
N ILE A 283 16.59 16.45 -14.74
CA ILE A 283 16.10 17.19 -15.90
C ILE A 283 14.67 16.77 -16.22
N LEU A 284 13.83 17.75 -16.51
CA LEU A 284 12.47 17.59 -17.01
C LEU A 284 12.27 18.51 -18.22
N ILE A 285 11.67 17.99 -19.29
CA ILE A 285 11.33 18.77 -20.49
C ILE A 285 9.83 19.00 -20.54
N ILE A 286 9.44 20.28 -20.60
CA ILE A 286 8.07 20.71 -20.80
C ILE A 286 7.91 21.12 -22.27
N SER A 287 7.17 20.34 -23.04
CA SER A 287 6.94 20.62 -24.46
C SER A 287 6.04 21.82 -24.67
N ARG A 288 6.12 22.45 -25.84
CA ARG A 288 5.30 23.59 -26.27
C ARG A 288 3.81 23.31 -26.08
N ALA A 289 3.06 24.30 -25.60
CA ALA A 289 1.62 24.15 -25.35
C ALA A 289 0.80 23.87 -26.64
N THR A 290 1.29 24.32 -27.80
CA THR A 290 0.63 24.13 -29.09
C THR A 290 0.58 22.68 -29.57
N ASP A 291 1.53 21.84 -29.17
CA ASP A 291 1.55 20.43 -29.60
C ASP A 291 0.46 19.60 -28.90
N ASN A 292 0.13 19.95 -27.68
CA ASN A 292 -0.97 19.29 -26.96
C ASN A 292 -2.33 19.94 -27.24
N SER A 293 -2.37 21.29 -27.44
CA SER A 293 -3.62 22.00 -27.70
C SER A 293 -4.10 21.84 -29.14
N ARG A 294 -3.21 21.74 -30.14
CA ARG A 294 -3.62 21.44 -31.52
C ARG A 294 -4.08 19.99 -31.68
N LYS A 295 -3.48 19.03 -30.98
CA LYS A 295 -4.04 17.68 -30.91
C LYS A 295 -5.42 17.69 -30.24
N LEU A 296 -5.61 18.43 -29.14
CA LEU A 296 -6.90 18.56 -28.46
C LEU A 296 -7.93 19.34 -29.30
N LEU A 297 -7.54 20.44 -29.97
CA LEU A 297 -8.45 21.19 -30.86
C LEU A 297 -8.76 20.48 -32.19
N PHE A 298 -7.75 19.85 -32.80
CA PHE A 298 -7.95 19.03 -34.00
C PHE A 298 -8.72 17.74 -33.70
N CYS A 299 -8.56 17.23 -32.49
CA CYS A 299 -9.30 16.09 -31.98
C CYS A 299 -10.76 16.45 -31.62
N SER A 300 -11.05 17.67 -31.18
CA SER A 300 -12.42 18.16 -30.94
C SER A 300 -13.27 18.30 -32.23
N PHE A 301 -12.63 18.54 -33.39
CA PHE A 301 -13.31 18.61 -34.69
C PHE A 301 -13.54 17.22 -35.35
N LEU A 302 -12.84 16.18 -34.91
CA LEU A 302 -12.89 14.82 -35.47
C LEU A 302 -13.45 13.77 -34.49
N GLY A 303 -14.21 14.19 -33.46
CA GLY A 303 -14.87 13.25 -32.54
C GLY A 303 -13.86 12.39 -31.76
N THR A 304 -12.76 13.00 -31.33
CA THR A 304 -11.78 12.28 -30.52
C THR A 304 -12.30 12.05 -29.12
N GLU A 305 -12.26 10.80 -28.76
CA GLU A 305 -12.47 10.31 -27.42
C GLU A 305 -11.69 11.17 -26.42
N GLU A 306 -12.42 11.95 -25.60
CA GLU A 306 -11.87 12.33 -24.29
C GLU A 306 -11.30 11.07 -23.68
N LEU A 307 -10.04 11.12 -23.23
CA LEU A 307 -9.43 10.02 -22.50
C LEU A 307 -10.41 9.62 -21.37
N LYS A 308 -11.19 8.57 -21.62
CA LYS A 308 -12.17 8.05 -20.66
C LYS A 308 -11.45 7.70 -19.37
N GLU A 309 -11.98 8.14 -18.26
CA GLU A 309 -11.51 7.75 -16.94
C GLU A 309 -11.85 6.28 -16.71
N GLY A 310 -10.83 5.41 -16.69
CA GLY A 310 -10.99 4.01 -16.35
C GLY A 310 -11.21 3.82 -14.85
N GLN A 311 -12.20 3.00 -14.48
CA GLN A 311 -12.42 2.63 -13.07
C GLN A 311 -11.43 1.54 -12.65
N VAL A 312 -10.93 1.64 -11.42
CA VAL A 312 -10.03 0.65 -10.82
C VAL A 312 -10.49 0.29 -9.41
N ASN A 313 -10.15 -0.93 -9.00
CA ASN A 313 -10.55 -1.48 -7.71
C ASN A 313 -9.43 -1.33 -6.68
N GLY A 314 -9.83 -1.09 -5.43
CA GLY A 314 -8.94 -1.19 -4.28
C GLY A 314 -8.66 -2.65 -3.92
N THR A 315 -7.51 -2.82 -3.27
CA THR A 315 -7.06 -4.08 -2.64
C THR A 315 -6.76 -3.79 -1.16
N ASP A 316 -6.47 -4.82 -0.38
CA ASP A 316 -6.09 -4.64 1.03
C ASP A 316 -4.79 -3.83 1.18
N ASP A 317 -3.88 -3.90 0.19
CA ASP A 317 -2.58 -3.23 0.20
C ASP A 317 -2.58 -1.85 -0.49
N GLY A 318 -3.67 -1.46 -1.16
CA GLY A 318 -3.74 -0.20 -1.90
C GLY A 318 -4.70 -0.23 -3.09
N ILE A 319 -4.46 0.60 -4.08
CA ILE A 319 -5.26 0.68 -5.30
C ILE A 319 -4.48 0.07 -6.46
N PHE A 320 -5.03 -0.96 -7.07
CA PHE A 320 -4.41 -1.66 -8.20
C PHE A 320 -4.62 -0.90 -9.49
N LEU A 321 -3.52 -0.61 -10.18
CA LEU A 321 -3.50 0.05 -11.48
C LEU A 321 -2.84 -0.84 -12.52
N SER A 322 -3.38 -0.87 -13.71
CA SER A 322 -2.78 -1.51 -14.87
C SER A 322 -2.82 -0.57 -16.07
N TRP A 323 -1.84 -0.66 -16.94
CA TRP A 323 -1.75 0.14 -18.17
C TRP A 323 -1.13 -0.69 -19.29
N GLU A 324 -1.30 -0.21 -20.52
CA GLU A 324 -0.74 -0.86 -21.70
C GLU A 324 0.71 -0.39 -21.92
N PRO A 325 1.71 -1.28 -21.79
CA PRO A 325 3.09 -0.91 -22.02
C PRO A 325 3.34 -0.69 -23.53
N ARG A 326 4.13 0.35 -23.85
CA ARG A 326 4.55 0.67 -25.22
C ARG A 326 6.05 0.77 -25.28
N SER A 327 6.66 0.10 -26.25
CA SER A 327 8.13 0.00 -26.42
C SER A 327 8.85 1.34 -26.66
N ILE A 328 8.10 2.41 -26.94
CA ILE A 328 8.67 3.75 -27.16
C ILE A 328 9.04 4.49 -25.86
N TYR A 329 8.58 4.01 -24.71
CA TYR A 329 8.82 4.67 -23.43
C TYR A 329 9.89 3.98 -22.60
N ASP A 330 10.79 4.80 -22.02
CA ASP A 330 11.87 4.35 -21.14
C ASP A 330 11.36 4.06 -19.72
N SER A 331 10.26 4.69 -19.34
CA SER A 331 9.66 4.55 -18.01
C SER A 331 8.22 5.03 -17.98
N TYR A 332 7.49 4.61 -16.95
CA TYR A 332 6.14 5.08 -16.64
C TYR A 332 6.14 5.85 -15.34
N ILE A 333 5.30 6.89 -15.28
CA ILE A 333 5.10 7.69 -14.06
C ILE A 333 3.60 7.70 -13.77
N ILE A 334 3.26 7.43 -12.53
CA ILE A 334 1.90 7.54 -12.02
C ILE A 334 1.89 8.64 -10.98
N ASP A 335 1.00 9.60 -11.12
CA ASP A 335 0.76 10.63 -10.11
C ASP A 335 -0.66 10.57 -9.55
N TRP A 336 -0.81 11.06 -8.32
CA TRP A 336 -2.09 11.15 -7.61
C TRP A 336 -2.01 12.20 -6.50
N CYS A 337 -3.18 12.69 -6.05
CA CYS A 337 -3.30 13.52 -4.86
C CYS A 337 -3.61 12.65 -3.64
N ASN A 338 -2.82 12.71 -2.57
CA ASN A 338 -3.13 12.05 -1.30
C ASN A 338 -4.43 12.58 -0.67
N PHE A 339 -4.66 13.89 -0.80
CA PHE A 339 -5.84 14.56 -0.28
C PHE A 339 -6.56 15.30 -1.41
N PRO A 340 -7.35 14.62 -2.26
CA PRO A 340 -7.92 15.20 -3.49
C PRO A 340 -8.93 16.34 -3.23
N ARG A 341 -9.45 16.48 -2.02
CA ARG A 341 -10.39 17.55 -1.63
C ARG A 341 -9.70 18.80 -1.07
N LEU A 342 -8.40 18.74 -0.80
CA LEU A 342 -7.63 19.88 -0.31
C LEU A 342 -7.01 20.67 -1.47
N GLN A 343 -6.91 21.99 -1.29
CA GLN A 343 -6.22 22.88 -2.22
C GLN A 343 -5.10 23.64 -1.49
N PRO A 344 -3.83 23.52 -1.91
CA PRO A 344 -3.32 22.67 -3.00
C PRO A 344 -3.33 21.18 -2.66
N CYS A 345 -3.42 20.34 -3.69
CA CYS A 345 -3.38 18.90 -3.49
C CYS A 345 -1.96 18.46 -3.05
N ASP A 346 -1.89 17.47 -2.16
CA ASP A 346 -0.62 16.80 -1.85
C ASP A 346 -0.30 15.81 -2.98
N LEU A 347 0.35 16.32 -4.03
CA LEU A 347 0.70 15.56 -5.22
C LEU A 347 1.83 14.57 -4.91
N GLN A 348 1.55 13.30 -5.15
CA GLN A 348 2.51 12.21 -5.04
C GLN A 348 2.73 11.57 -6.42
N TRP A 349 3.89 10.95 -6.60
CA TRP A 349 4.18 10.20 -7.83
C TRP A 349 5.13 9.03 -7.57
N LYS A 350 5.06 8.05 -8.48
CA LYS A 350 5.95 6.89 -8.48
C LYS A 350 6.39 6.57 -9.91
N ARG A 351 7.66 6.18 -10.07
CA ARG A 351 8.24 5.78 -11.36
C ARG A 351 8.35 4.27 -11.46
N PHE A 352 8.12 3.78 -12.67
CA PHE A 352 8.18 2.36 -13.00
C PHE A 352 9.03 2.15 -14.26
N GLY A 353 9.71 1.00 -14.34
CA GLY A 353 10.50 0.64 -15.51
C GLY A 353 9.64 0.33 -16.74
N PRO A 354 10.27 0.23 -17.94
CA PRO A 354 9.56 0.06 -19.20
C PRO A 354 8.75 -1.26 -19.29
N ASN A 355 9.16 -2.29 -18.57
CA ASN A 355 8.54 -3.62 -18.62
C ASN A 355 7.43 -3.81 -17.57
N ILE A 356 7.13 -2.78 -16.77
CA ILE A 356 6.07 -2.84 -15.76
C ILE A 356 4.77 -2.35 -16.38
N SER A 357 3.73 -3.17 -16.31
CA SER A 357 2.39 -2.89 -16.85
C SER A 357 1.31 -2.77 -15.78
N SER A 358 1.67 -3.00 -14.51
CA SER A 358 0.72 -2.89 -13.40
C SER A 358 1.45 -2.62 -12.09
N ALA A 359 0.76 -2.00 -11.15
CA ALA A 359 1.28 -1.75 -9.81
C ALA A 359 0.14 -1.54 -8.81
N VAL A 360 0.40 -1.84 -7.54
CA VAL A 360 -0.42 -1.41 -6.42
C VAL A 360 0.16 -0.11 -5.87
N ILE A 361 -0.66 0.93 -5.88
CA ILE A 361 -0.30 2.21 -5.25
C ILE A 361 -0.86 2.22 -3.83
N SER A 362 0.04 2.23 -2.87
CA SER A 362 -0.27 2.34 -1.45
C SER A 362 0.13 3.69 -0.90
N SER A 363 -0.71 4.24 -0.04
CA SER A 363 -0.44 5.46 0.71
C SER A 363 -1.14 5.39 2.06
N ALA A 364 -0.45 5.78 3.13
CA ALA A 364 -1.05 5.90 4.46
C ALA A 364 -2.15 6.98 4.52
N ALA A 365 -2.19 7.88 3.53
CA ALA A 365 -3.21 8.92 3.39
C ALA A 365 -4.49 8.44 2.70
N PHE A 366 -4.52 7.23 2.13
CA PHE A 366 -5.71 6.71 1.48
C PHE A 366 -6.79 6.35 2.50
N VAL A 367 -7.98 6.88 2.30
CA VAL A 367 -9.14 6.73 3.18
C VAL A 367 -10.25 5.99 2.43
N PRO A 368 -10.93 4.99 3.04
CA PRO A 368 -12.12 4.38 2.48
C PRO A 368 -13.19 5.42 2.11
N GLY A 369 -13.89 5.21 1.00
CA GLY A 369 -14.94 6.10 0.53
C GLY A 369 -14.44 7.42 -0.09
N VAL A 370 -13.12 7.60 -0.25
CA VAL A 370 -12.55 8.76 -0.95
C VAL A 370 -12.10 8.34 -2.35
N ARG A 371 -12.56 9.08 -3.36
CA ARG A 371 -12.21 8.85 -4.76
C ARG A 371 -10.86 9.46 -5.08
N TYR A 372 -9.93 8.64 -5.57
CA TYR A 372 -8.60 9.04 -6.01
C TYR A 372 -8.52 9.03 -7.53
N LYS A 373 -7.87 10.07 -8.09
CA LYS A 373 -7.57 10.16 -9.53
C LYS A 373 -6.10 9.88 -9.73
N PHE A 374 -5.81 9.04 -10.71
CA PHE A 374 -4.45 8.65 -11.11
C PHE A 374 -4.24 9.03 -12.57
N HIS A 375 -3.10 9.66 -12.83
CA HIS A 375 -2.66 9.91 -14.18
C HIS A 375 -1.45 9.06 -14.49
N ILE A 376 -1.50 8.31 -15.58
CA ILE A 376 -0.45 7.42 -16.03
C ILE A 376 0.23 8.07 -17.23
N TYR A 377 1.54 8.29 -17.11
CA TYR A 377 2.36 8.91 -18.14
C TYR A 377 3.40 7.94 -18.65
N GLY A 378 3.66 7.94 -19.96
CA GLY A 378 4.86 7.38 -20.56
C GLY A 378 5.93 8.44 -20.69
N SER A 379 7.17 8.12 -20.34
CA SER A 379 8.31 9.04 -20.40
C SER A 379 9.38 8.52 -21.36
N VAL A 380 9.92 9.41 -22.17
CA VAL A 380 11.07 9.19 -23.05
C VAL A 380 11.92 10.45 -23.12
N ALA A 381 13.24 10.31 -22.96
CA ALA A 381 14.18 11.43 -22.98
C ALA A 381 13.75 12.63 -22.10
N ASN A 382 13.31 12.37 -20.86
CA ASN A 382 12.82 13.35 -19.89
C ASN A 382 11.51 14.09 -20.28
N ARG A 383 10.84 13.65 -21.35
CA ARG A 383 9.51 14.14 -21.73
C ARG A 383 8.45 13.13 -21.29
N ALA A 384 7.38 13.61 -20.67
CA ALA A 384 6.29 12.76 -20.23
C ALA A 384 4.98 13.13 -20.94
N SER A 385 4.29 12.11 -21.48
CA SER A 385 3.00 12.22 -22.15
C SER A 385 1.96 11.46 -21.37
N LEU A 386 0.80 12.08 -21.14
CA LEU A 386 -0.34 11.44 -20.48
C LEU A 386 -0.89 10.33 -21.38
N LEU A 387 -1.02 9.13 -20.85
CA LEU A 387 -1.53 7.96 -21.55
C LEU A 387 -2.95 7.61 -21.11
N GLU A 388 -3.17 7.53 -19.81
CA GLU A 388 -4.44 7.08 -19.24
C GLU A 388 -4.78 7.88 -17.98
N LYS A 389 -6.08 8.00 -17.73
CA LYS A 389 -6.63 8.49 -16.46
C LYS A 389 -7.38 7.33 -15.81
N LYS A 390 -7.14 7.12 -14.53
CA LYS A 390 -7.83 6.09 -13.74
C LYS A 390 -8.44 6.74 -12.50
N ILE A 391 -9.58 6.23 -12.10
CA ILE A 391 -10.24 6.63 -10.86
C ILE A 391 -10.58 5.40 -10.04
N GLY A 392 -10.45 5.50 -8.73
CA GLY A 392 -10.75 4.39 -7.84
C GLY A 392 -10.81 4.78 -6.38
N TYR A 393 -11.14 3.79 -5.57
CA TYR A 393 -11.22 3.88 -4.13
C TYR A 393 -10.30 2.83 -3.52
N LEU A 394 -9.73 3.11 -2.35
CA LEU A 394 -9.09 2.06 -1.55
C LEU A 394 -10.13 1.01 -1.16
N LYS A 395 -11.30 1.46 -0.72
CA LYS A 395 -12.46 0.65 -0.42
C LYS A 395 -13.70 1.49 -0.69
N GLU A 396 -14.61 0.97 -1.51
CA GLU A 396 -15.90 1.61 -1.72
C GLU A 396 -16.75 1.49 -0.46
N LEU A 397 -17.55 2.52 -0.18
CA LEU A 397 -18.55 2.53 0.89
C LEU A 397 -19.95 2.67 0.27
N PRO A 398 -21.03 2.37 1.04
CA PRO A 398 -22.38 2.63 0.61
C PRO A 398 -22.61 4.09 0.24
N PRO A 399 -23.57 4.42 -0.64
CA PRO A 399 -23.90 5.80 -0.99
C PRO A 399 -24.25 6.65 0.23
N HIS A 400 -24.04 7.96 0.15
CA HIS A 400 -24.40 8.85 1.26
C HIS A 400 -25.91 9.04 1.44
N LEU A 401 -26.64 9.08 0.33
CA LEU A 401 -28.07 9.37 0.31
C LEU A 401 -28.82 8.34 -0.54
N ASP A 402 -30.10 8.16 -0.26
CA ASP A 402 -30.97 7.35 -1.09
C ASP A 402 -31.49 8.11 -2.31
N PRO A 403 -31.83 7.44 -3.42
CA PRO A 403 -32.47 8.07 -4.56
C PRO A 403 -33.84 8.67 -4.15
N ILE A 404 -34.08 9.91 -4.54
CA ILE A 404 -35.35 10.57 -4.27
C ILE A 404 -36.38 10.12 -5.32
N VAL A 405 -37.39 9.35 -4.89
CA VAL A 405 -38.48 8.93 -5.75
C VAL A 405 -39.42 10.13 -5.99
N ARG A 406 -39.40 10.67 -7.22
CA ARG A 406 -40.18 11.86 -7.63
C ARG A 406 -41.60 11.50 -8.03
N LYS A 407 -41.80 10.47 -8.83
CA LYS A 407 -43.06 10.09 -9.39
C LYS A 407 -43.41 8.65 -9.10
N VAL A 408 -44.68 8.42 -8.79
CA VAL A 408 -45.26 7.09 -8.59
C VAL A 408 -46.54 7.00 -9.41
N ASP A 409 -46.52 6.23 -10.48
CA ASP A 409 -47.69 5.93 -11.29
C ASP A 409 -48.24 4.56 -10.89
N LEU A 410 -49.53 4.52 -10.50
CA LEU A 410 -50.18 3.33 -9.97
C LEU A 410 -51.27 2.83 -10.93
N THR A 411 -51.30 1.53 -11.12
CA THR A 411 -52.41 0.80 -11.68
C THR A 411 -52.91 -0.22 -10.65
N TYR A 412 -53.98 -0.92 -10.95
CA TYR A 412 -54.52 -1.94 -10.03
C TYR A 412 -53.55 -3.13 -9.81
N ASN A 413 -52.57 -3.34 -10.68
CA ASN A 413 -51.65 -4.48 -10.62
C ASN A 413 -50.19 -4.11 -10.84
N SER A 414 -49.83 -2.81 -10.93
CA SER A 414 -48.45 -2.39 -11.08
C SER A 414 -48.17 -1.02 -10.46
N VAL A 415 -46.92 -0.80 -10.12
CA VAL A 415 -46.39 0.50 -9.73
C VAL A 415 -45.18 0.85 -10.55
N THR A 416 -45.17 2.01 -11.16
CA THR A 416 -44.00 2.56 -11.83
C THR A 416 -43.39 3.66 -10.96
N LEU A 417 -42.15 3.46 -10.55
CA LEU A 417 -41.37 4.39 -9.77
C LEU A 417 -40.42 5.14 -10.70
N SER A 418 -40.27 6.41 -10.51
CA SER A 418 -39.20 7.19 -11.14
C SER A 418 -38.48 8.03 -10.11
N TRP A 419 -37.16 8.10 -10.25
CA TRP A 419 -36.28 8.83 -9.34
C TRP A 419 -35.33 9.72 -10.15
N ASP A 420 -34.74 10.70 -9.46
CA ASP A 420 -33.73 11.53 -10.08
C ASP A 420 -32.47 10.70 -10.37
N SER A 421 -31.73 11.13 -11.38
CA SER A 421 -30.36 10.65 -11.61
C SER A 421 -29.59 10.78 -10.30
N TYR A 422 -29.09 9.69 -9.79
CA TYR A 422 -28.10 9.75 -8.74
C TYR A 422 -26.88 10.42 -9.38
N LEU A 423 -26.67 11.68 -9.07
CA LEU A 423 -25.54 12.42 -9.61
C LEU A 423 -24.28 11.65 -9.21
N THR A 424 -23.53 11.21 -10.20
CA THR A 424 -22.19 10.66 -10.03
C THR A 424 -21.26 11.78 -9.58
N ASN A 425 -21.55 12.35 -8.41
CA ASN A 425 -20.75 13.40 -7.83
C ASN A 425 -19.40 12.80 -7.43
N GLU A 426 -18.32 13.53 -7.65
CA GLU A 426 -16.98 13.14 -7.23
C GLU A 426 -16.90 12.89 -5.71
N SER A 427 -17.86 13.39 -4.94
CA SER A 427 -17.97 13.21 -3.48
C SER A 427 -18.60 11.90 -3.05
N GLU A 428 -19.18 11.09 -3.97
CA GLU A 428 -19.77 9.81 -3.61
C GLU A 428 -18.72 8.81 -3.15
N PRO A 429 -19.02 7.99 -2.12
CA PRO A 429 -18.05 7.11 -1.48
C PRO A 429 -17.81 5.78 -2.23
N GLY A 430 -18.39 5.61 -3.39
CA GLY A 430 -18.24 4.44 -4.26
C GLY A 430 -18.84 4.69 -5.64
N PHE A 431 -18.57 3.80 -6.59
CA PHE A 431 -19.20 3.82 -7.91
C PHE A 431 -20.62 3.27 -7.82
N VAL A 432 -21.61 4.07 -8.15
CA VAL A 432 -23.01 3.60 -8.24
C VAL A 432 -23.09 2.57 -9.36
N ARG A 433 -23.45 1.33 -9.03
CA ARG A 433 -23.57 0.21 -9.96
C ARG A 433 -25.00 -0.03 -10.40
N GLY A 434 -25.98 0.55 -9.71
CA GLY A 434 -27.39 0.39 -10.00
C GLY A 434 -28.26 0.67 -8.80
N TYR A 435 -29.49 0.10 -8.86
CA TYR A 435 -30.52 0.33 -7.86
C TYR A 435 -31.16 -0.97 -7.41
N HIS A 436 -31.57 -1.00 -6.15
CA HIS A 436 -32.44 -2.03 -5.59
C HIS A 436 -33.81 -1.42 -5.29
N VAL A 437 -34.86 -2.06 -5.78
CA VAL A 437 -36.25 -1.73 -5.45
C VAL A 437 -36.80 -2.78 -4.53
N TYR A 438 -37.13 -2.37 -3.32
CA TYR A 438 -37.74 -3.23 -2.30
C TYR A 438 -39.22 -2.96 -2.20
N VAL A 439 -40.02 -4.00 -2.27
CA VAL A 439 -41.47 -3.96 -2.22
C VAL A 439 -41.98 -5.07 -1.31
N SER A 440 -42.94 -4.75 -0.43
CA SER A 440 -43.62 -5.77 0.37
C SER A 440 -45.05 -5.35 0.67
N PRO A 441 -46.02 -6.27 0.63
CA PRO A 441 -47.33 -5.99 1.17
C PRO A 441 -47.21 -5.77 2.69
N ILE A 442 -48.09 -4.91 3.26
CA ILE A 442 -48.06 -4.67 4.71
C ILE A 442 -48.51 -5.93 5.47
N GLN A 443 -49.41 -6.69 4.88
CA GLN A 443 -49.88 -7.98 5.43
C GLN A 443 -49.54 -9.07 4.40
N GLY A 444 -48.74 -10.06 4.81
CA GLY A 444 -48.33 -11.19 3.98
C GLY A 444 -46.87 -11.21 3.61
N ASN A 445 -46.43 -12.30 2.99
CA ASN A 445 -45.05 -12.57 2.62
C ASN A 445 -44.74 -12.12 1.18
N CYS A 446 -43.46 -11.96 0.87
CA CYS A 446 -43.00 -11.68 -0.48
C CYS A 446 -43.32 -12.83 -1.43
N ASN A 447 -44.19 -12.59 -2.43
CA ASN A 447 -44.55 -13.58 -3.45
C ASN A 447 -44.72 -12.94 -4.84
N LEU A 448 -43.93 -11.88 -5.14
CA LEU A 448 -44.00 -11.16 -6.40
C LEU A 448 -43.11 -11.82 -7.45
N LYS A 449 -43.65 -12.03 -8.64
CA LYS A 449 -42.95 -12.68 -9.75
C LYS A 449 -41.72 -11.84 -10.19
N GLY A 450 -40.56 -12.49 -10.32
CA GLY A 450 -39.31 -11.85 -10.78
C GLY A 450 -38.52 -11.16 -9.68
N SER A 451 -38.95 -11.20 -8.42
CA SER A 451 -38.20 -10.70 -7.27
C SER A 451 -37.38 -11.79 -6.61
N LYS A 452 -36.32 -11.37 -5.90
CA LYS A 452 -35.61 -12.22 -4.93
C LYS A 452 -36.11 -11.88 -3.53
N LYS A 453 -36.24 -12.88 -2.67
CA LYS A 453 -36.57 -12.65 -1.27
C LYS A 453 -35.38 -12.04 -0.53
N HIS A 454 -35.64 -11.02 0.26
CA HIS A 454 -34.68 -10.40 1.16
C HIS A 454 -35.27 -10.35 2.56
N ILE A 455 -34.56 -10.89 3.54
CA ILE A 455 -35.01 -10.97 4.94
C ILE A 455 -34.28 -9.85 5.69
N LEU A 456 -35.06 -9.00 6.36
CA LEU A 456 -34.53 -7.96 7.24
C LEU A 456 -34.19 -8.56 8.62
N SER A 457 -33.49 -7.78 9.44
CA SER A 457 -33.09 -8.17 10.81
C SER A 457 -34.29 -8.40 11.75
N ASP A 458 -35.46 -7.87 11.42
CA ASP A 458 -36.75 -8.06 12.12
C ASP A 458 -37.53 -9.26 11.60
N GLU A 459 -36.90 -10.15 10.81
CA GLU A 459 -37.49 -11.31 10.14
C GLU A 459 -38.58 -10.98 9.10
N SER A 460 -38.82 -9.70 8.80
CA SER A 460 -39.76 -9.33 7.75
C SER A 460 -39.18 -9.60 6.36
N GLU A 461 -40.02 -10.16 5.46
CA GLU A 461 -39.62 -10.46 4.07
C GLU A 461 -39.93 -9.28 3.15
N LEU A 462 -38.96 -8.92 2.32
CA LEU A 462 -39.09 -7.96 1.22
C LEU A 462 -38.83 -8.62 -0.12
N CYS A 463 -39.55 -8.19 -1.14
CA CYS A 463 -39.30 -8.53 -2.54
C CYS A 463 -38.25 -7.54 -3.08
N LYS A 464 -37.08 -8.04 -3.44
CA LYS A 464 -35.96 -7.26 -4.00
C LYS A 464 -35.88 -7.42 -5.50
N TYR A 465 -35.89 -6.31 -6.23
CA TYR A 465 -35.56 -6.23 -7.65
C TYR A 465 -34.22 -5.52 -7.80
N THR A 466 -33.31 -6.06 -8.61
CA THR A 466 -31.99 -5.49 -8.88
C THR A 466 -31.94 -4.91 -10.28
N ILE A 467 -31.50 -3.67 -10.39
CA ILE A 467 -31.33 -2.92 -11.64
C ILE A 467 -29.83 -2.62 -11.74
N GLU A 468 -29.11 -3.32 -12.62
CA GLU A 468 -27.64 -3.22 -12.76
C GLU A 468 -27.23 -2.06 -13.69
N ASN A 469 -28.13 -1.19 -14.06
CA ASN A 469 -27.88 -0.02 -14.87
C ASN A 469 -27.96 1.25 -14.02
N PRO A 470 -26.86 1.98 -13.76
CA PRO A 470 -26.88 3.22 -12.98
C PRO A 470 -27.59 4.38 -13.68
N GLU A 471 -27.75 4.32 -15.01
CA GLU A 471 -28.45 5.33 -15.80
C GLU A 471 -29.98 5.14 -15.82
N GLU A 472 -30.46 4.02 -15.31
CA GLU A 472 -31.88 3.75 -15.24
C GLU A 472 -32.56 4.59 -14.17
N LYS A 473 -33.60 5.34 -14.56
CA LYS A 473 -34.31 6.29 -13.67
C LYS A 473 -35.73 5.87 -13.39
N ARG A 474 -36.14 4.74 -13.92
CA ARG A 474 -37.53 4.28 -13.87
C ARG A 474 -37.59 2.77 -13.77
N TYR A 475 -38.47 2.27 -12.92
CA TYR A 475 -38.72 0.84 -12.81
C TYR A 475 -40.20 0.57 -12.55
N THR A 476 -40.76 -0.47 -13.22
CA THR A 476 -42.14 -0.88 -13.05
C THR A 476 -42.21 -2.26 -12.38
N VAL A 477 -42.72 -2.28 -11.17
CA VAL A 477 -43.06 -3.51 -10.46
C VAL A 477 -44.44 -3.96 -10.93
N LYS A 478 -44.55 -5.16 -11.46
CA LYS A 478 -45.75 -5.76 -12.02
C LYS A 478 -46.30 -6.88 -11.09
N HIS A 479 -47.52 -7.30 -11.36
CA HIS A 479 -48.20 -8.38 -10.64
C HIS A 479 -48.50 -8.09 -9.15
N LEU A 480 -48.74 -6.83 -8.86
CA LEU A 480 -49.26 -6.42 -7.56
C LEU A 480 -50.72 -6.87 -7.39
N MET A 481 -51.13 -7.11 -6.17
CA MET A 481 -52.53 -7.39 -5.86
C MET A 481 -53.33 -6.09 -5.86
N PRO A 482 -54.54 -6.06 -6.44
CA PRO A 482 -55.44 -4.91 -6.33
C PRO A 482 -55.86 -4.68 -4.88
N ASN A 483 -56.23 -3.43 -4.56
CA ASN A 483 -56.70 -3.03 -3.24
C ASN A 483 -55.79 -3.48 -2.09
N THR A 484 -54.50 -3.36 -2.27
CA THR A 484 -53.47 -3.84 -1.32
C THR A 484 -52.49 -2.74 -0.99
N LYS A 485 -52.16 -2.59 0.29
CA LYS A 485 -51.15 -1.65 0.76
C LYS A 485 -49.77 -2.24 0.68
N TYR A 486 -48.85 -1.51 0.04
CA TYR A 486 -47.44 -1.90 -0.11
C TYR A 486 -46.53 -0.87 0.54
N LYS A 487 -45.43 -1.34 1.15
CA LYS A 487 -44.28 -0.52 1.50
C LYS A 487 -43.22 -0.67 0.41
N ILE A 488 -42.68 0.46 -0.07
CA ILE A 488 -41.68 0.49 -1.17
C ILE A 488 -40.53 1.40 -0.79
N VAL A 489 -39.31 1.02 -1.16
CA VAL A 489 -38.14 1.88 -1.08
C VAL A 489 -37.18 1.57 -2.24
N VAL A 490 -36.52 2.61 -2.75
CA VAL A 490 -35.47 2.49 -3.77
C VAL A 490 -34.15 2.84 -3.11
N LYS A 491 -33.14 1.99 -3.29
CA LYS A 491 -31.79 2.15 -2.79
C LYS A 491 -30.79 2.16 -3.95
N ALA A 492 -29.83 3.06 -3.94
CA ALA A 492 -28.64 2.94 -4.81
C ALA A 492 -27.63 2.01 -4.14
N PHE A 493 -26.86 1.29 -4.93
CA PHE A 493 -25.80 0.44 -4.39
C PHE A 493 -24.46 0.67 -5.11
N THR A 494 -23.39 0.54 -4.35
CA THR A 494 -21.99 0.60 -4.79
C THR A 494 -21.31 -0.74 -4.54
N GLY A 495 -20.02 -0.85 -4.81
CA GLY A 495 -19.20 -1.98 -4.38
C GLY A 495 -19.10 -2.13 -2.86
N GLY A 496 -19.33 -1.04 -2.11
CA GLY A 496 -19.41 -1.05 -0.64
C GLY A 496 -20.77 -1.40 -0.07
N GLY A 497 -21.78 -1.65 -0.92
CA GLY A 497 -23.14 -2.02 -0.52
C GLY A 497 -24.16 -0.89 -0.72
N GLU A 498 -25.20 -0.91 0.08
CA GLU A 498 -26.30 0.06 0.10
C GLU A 498 -26.52 0.61 1.51
N THR A 499 -27.24 1.72 1.62
CA THR A 499 -27.67 2.27 2.92
C THR A 499 -28.67 1.34 3.60
N PRO A 500 -28.81 1.41 4.94
CA PRO A 500 -29.82 0.63 5.67
C PRO A 500 -31.22 0.77 5.05
N ILE A 501 -31.97 -0.34 4.97
CA ILE A 501 -33.29 -0.38 4.35
C ILE A 501 -34.32 0.21 5.33
N VAL A 502 -34.46 1.52 5.29
CA VAL A 502 -35.39 2.31 6.09
C VAL A 502 -36.12 3.33 5.20
N ASN A 503 -37.02 4.13 5.76
CA ASN A 503 -37.73 5.20 5.05
C ASN A 503 -38.63 4.69 3.92
N PHE A 504 -39.44 3.69 4.21
CA PHE A 504 -40.40 3.15 3.26
C PHE A 504 -41.47 4.18 2.87
N ARG A 505 -41.80 4.25 1.59
CA ARG A 505 -42.98 4.92 1.07
C ARG A 505 -44.14 3.92 1.01
N TYR A 506 -45.35 4.33 1.47
CA TYR A 506 -46.55 3.51 1.45
C TYR A 506 -47.41 3.90 0.25
N ILE A 507 -47.93 2.89 -0.43
CA ILE A 507 -48.79 3.05 -1.61
C ILE A 507 -49.97 2.06 -1.48
N ASP A 508 -51.12 2.48 -1.99
CA ASP A 508 -52.32 1.66 -2.07
C ASP A 508 -52.67 1.42 -3.54
N THR A 509 -52.70 0.15 -3.97
CA THR A 509 -53.14 -0.17 -5.32
C THR A 509 -54.65 -0.02 -5.45
N PRO A 510 -55.16 0.63 -6.53
CA PRO A 510 -56.58 0.81 -6.74
C PRO A 510 -57.31 -0.54 -6.99
N TYR A 511 -58.62 -0.51 -6.83
CA TYR A 511 -59.48 -1.63 -7.19
C TYR A 511 -59.36 -1.97 -8.68
N ASN A 512 -59.56 -3.23 -9.07
CA ASN A 512 -59.62 -3.61 -10.47
C ASN A 512 -60.99 -3.23 -11.04
N SER A 513 -61.04 -2.11 -11.76
CA SER A 513 -62.28 -1.59 -12.38
C SER A 513 -62.90 -2.53 -13.43
N ASN A 514 -62.11 -3.47 -13.97
CA ASN A 514 -62.61 -4.43 -14.96
C ASN A 514 -63.63 -5.40 -14.32
N MET A 515 -63.54 -5.69 -13.04
CA MET A 515 -64.59 -6.46 -12.32
C MET A 515 -65.93 -5.74 -12.30
N LEU A 516 -65.94 -4.41 -12.21
CA LEU A 516 -67.18 -3.64 -12.25
C LEU A 516 -67.83 -3.69 -13.65
N TYR A 517 -67.02 -3.71 -14.72
CA TYR A 517 -67.52 -3.94 -16.07
C TYR A 517 -68.16 -5.31 -16.25
N PHE A 518 -67.59 -6.37 -15.71
CA PHE A 518 -68.18 -7.69 -15.72
C PHE A 518 -69.50 -7.78 -14.91
N ILE A 519 -69.58 -7.11 -13.77
CA ILE A 519 -70.81 -7.03 -12.99
C ILE A 519 -71.85 -6.23 -13.78
N PHE A 520 -71.45 -5.13 -14.45
CA PHE A 520 -72.33 -4.34 -15.30
C PHE A 520 -72.90 -5.15 -16.45
N LEU A 521 -72.03 -5.90 -17.18
CA LEU A 521 -72.46 -6.76 -18.30
C LEU A 521 -73.31 -7.95 -17.83
N LEU A 522 -73.00 -8.60 -16.70
CA LEU A 522 -73.69 -9.82 -16.25
C LEU A 522 -74.96 -9.54 -15.46
N VAL A 523 -75.11 -8.38 -14.82
CA VAL A 523 -76.23 -8.05 -13.95
C VAL A 523 -77.10 -6.92 -14.53
N ILE A 524 -76.51 -5.78 -14.88
CA ILE A 524 -77.25 -4.57 -15.28
C ILE A 524 -77.82 -4.73 -16.67
N VAL A 525 -77.05 -5.27 -17.63
CA VAL A 525 -77.57 -5.47 -19.00
C VAL A 525 -78.74 -6.47 -19.03
N PRO A 526 -78.66 -7.68 -18.42
CA PRO A 526 -79.83 -8.55 -18.33
C PRO A 526 -81.00 -7.99 -17.58
N THR A 527 -80.78 -7.26 -16.47
CA THR A 527 -81.87 -6.64 -15.70
C THR A 527 -82.54 -5.49 -16.48
N LEU A 528 -81.78 -4.67 -17.22
CA LEU A 528 -82.30 -3.68 -18.13
C LEU A 528 -83.09 -4.30 -19.27
N VAL A 529 -82.55 -5.36 -19.89
CA VAL A 529 -83.23 -6.14 -20.94
C VAL A 529 -84.53 -6.73 -20.41
N ALA A 530 -84.52 -7.34 -19.19
CA ALA A 530 -85.71 -7.86 -18.53
C ALA A 530 -86.73 -6.78 -18.18
N ALA A 531 -86.29 -5.59 -17.71
CA ALA A 531 -87.14 -4.45 -17.43
C ALA A 531 -87.77 -3.86 -18.73
N ILE A 532 -87.00 -3.75 -19.80
CA ILE A 532 -87.50 -3.33 -21.13
C ILE A 532 -88.47 -4.36 -21.69
N CYS A 533 -88.22 -5.63 -21.56
CA CYS A 533 -89.12 -6.71 -21.98
C CYS A 533 -90.41 -6.67 -21.13
N HIS A 534 -90.33 -6.43 -19.85
CA HIS A 534 -91.54 -6.31 -18.96
C HIS A 534 -92.36 -5.06 -19.28
N TRP A 535 -91.71 -3.94 -19.59
CA TRP A 535 -92.44 -2.68 -19.91
C TRP A 535 -93.09 -2.74 -21.32
N LYS A 536 -92.48 -3.41 -22.28
CA LYS A 536 -93.04 -3.62 -23.62
C LYS A 536 -93.67 -4.99 -23.84
N MET A 537 -94.10 -5.73 -22.78
CA MET A 537 -94.67 -7.06 -22.88
C MET A 537 -95.95 -7.11 -23.71
N LYS A 538 -96.66 -5.98 -23.93
CA LYS A 538 -97.75 -5.92 -24.91
C LYS A 538 -97.27 -6.05 -26.34
N TRP A 539 -96.11 -5.48 -26.69
CA TRP A 539 -95.52 -5.53 -28.03
C TRP A 539 -94.77 -6.82 -28.30
N VAL A 540 -94.04 -7.29 -27.34
CA VAL A 540 -93.25 -8.52 -27.42
C VAL A 540 -94.16 -9.76 -27.42
N LYS A 541 -95.33 -9.72 -26.76
CA LYS A 541 -96.34 -10.77 -26.85
C LYS A 541 -96.93 -10.94 -28.22
N GLU A 542 -97.08 -9.88 -28.99
CA GLU A 542 -97.52 -9.92 -30.40
C GLU A 542 -96.46 -10.45 -31.33
N TRP A 543 -95.20 -10.30 -30.96
CA TRP A 543 -94.06 -10.66 -31.85
C TRP A 543 -93.45 -12.02 -31.49
N CYS A 544 -93.39 -12.41 -30.23
CA CYS A 544 -92.79 -13.63 -29.76
C CYS A 544 -93.78 -14.79 -29.51
N CYS A 545 -95.11 -14.47 -29.45
CA CYS A 545 -96.17 -15.50 -29.25
C CYS A 545 -97.35 -15.17 -30.17
N PRO A 546 -97.29 -15.47 -31.50
CA PRO A 546 -98.51 -15.39 -32.31
C PRO A 546 -99.58 -16.32 -31.74
N VAL A 547 -100.83 -15.72 -31.58
CA VAL A 547 -101.97 -16.50 -31.16
C VAL A 547 -102.28 -17.56 -32.19
N ILE A 548 -101.93 -18.79 -31.88
CA ILE A 548 -102.31 -19.95 -32.71
C ILE A 548 -103.77 -20.15 -32.45
N PRO A 549 -104.67 -20.11 -33.52
CA PRO A 549 -106.09 -20.36 -33.34
C PRO A 549 -106.29 -21.80 -32.92
N SER A 550 -107.13 -22.04 -31.92
CA SER A 550 -107.51 -23.34 -31.38
C SER A 550 -108.16 -24.17 -32.48
N PRO A 551 -107.76 -25.46 -32.71
CA PRO A 551 -108.28 -26.30 -33.75
C PRO A 551 -109.70 -26.87 -33.46
N ASN A 552 -110.42 -26.44 -32.40
CA ASN A 552 -111.74 -27.02 -31.96
C ASN A 552 -112.94 -26.51 -32.72
N LYS A 553 -112.85 -25.88 -33.87
CA LYS A 553 -114.01 -25.55 -34.75
C LYS A 553 -113.79 -25.97 -36.22
N SER A 554 -113.12 -27.01 -36.42
CA SER A 554 -113.13 -27.67 -37.76
C SER A 554 -113.83 -28.98 -37.71
N LYS A 555 -115.07 -28.99 -38.25
CA LYS A 555 -115.85 -30.19 -38.52
C LYS A 555 -115.31 -30.94 -39.73
N VAL A 556 -114.23 -31.65 -39.61
CA VAL A 556 -113.90 -32.75 -40.61
C VAL A 556 -112.89 -33.68 -39.98
N LEU A 557 -113.31 -34.93 -39.92
CA LEU A 557 -112.57 -36.17 -39.71
C LEU A 557 -112.22 -36.58 -38.25
N SER A 558 -113.18 -37.40 -37.82
CA SER A 558 -113.01 -38.55 -36.94
C SER A 558 -112.29 -39.63 -37.65
N PHE A 559 -111.23 -40.18 -37.15
CA PHE A 559 -110.82 -41.56 -37.40
C PHE A 559 -109.94 -42.09 -36.22
N LYS A 560 -110.51 -43.02 -35.57
CA LYS A 560 -110.03 -44.24 -34.93
C LYS A 560 -108.65 -44.36 -34.33
N GLU A 561 -108.68 -44.72 -33.10
CA GLU A 561 -107.65 -45.38 -32.32
C GLU A 561 -106.92 -46.47 -33.04
N PHE A 562 -105.61 -46.52 -32.90
CA PHE A 562 -104.89 -47.77 -32.85
C PHE A 562 -103.75 -47.67 -31.83
N LYS A 563 -103.76 -48.59 -30.90
CA LYS A 563 -102.71 -48.93 -29.96
C LYS A 563 -101.57 -49.66 -30.74
N MET A 564 -100.39 -49.46 -30.34
CA MET A 564 -99.34 -50.46 -30.03
C MET A 564 -97.99 -49.77 -29.90
N ASP A 565 -97.47 -49.89 -28.76
CA ASP A 565 -96.34 -50.62 -28.21
C ASP A 565 -94.95 -50.46 -28.92
N SER A 566 -94.05 -50.08 -27.96
CA SER A 566 -92.69 -50.59 -27.80
C SER A 566 -91.57 -50.30 -28.78
N GLU A 567 -90.55 -49.85 -28.20
CA GLU A 567 -89.10 -50.16 -28.41
C GLU A 567 -88.51 -50.03 -29.83
N LYS A 568 -87.51 -49.19 -29.94
CA LYS A 568 -86.12 -49.59 -30.06
C LYS A 568 -85.18 -48.43 -30.26
N VAL A 569 -84.17 -48.47 -29.40
CA VAL A 569 -82.80 -47.88 -29.52
C VAL A 569 -82.29 -48.00 -30.95
N LEU A 570 -81.70 -46.93 -31.46
CA LEU A 570 -80.56 -46.98 -32.32
C LEU A 570 -79.65 -45.79 -32.18
N LYS A 571 -78.46 -46.10 -31.69
CA LYS A 571 -77.24 -45.32 -31.83
C LYS A 571 -76.92 -45.18 -33.31
N ILE A 572 -76.48 -44.04 -33.74
CA ILE A 572 -75.52 -43.94 -34.85
C ILE A 572 -74.47 -42.89 -34.46
N ASN A 573 -73.28 -43.43 -34.46
CA ASN A 573 -71.99 -42.82 -34.40
C ASN A 573 -71.67 -41.98 -35.63
N ASP A 574 -70.62 -41.15 -35.40
CA ASP A 574 -69.55 -40.84 -36.39
C ASP A 574 -69.81 -39.82 -37.48
N CYS A 575 -69.03 -38.74 -37.36
CA CYS A 575 -68.05 -38.44 -38.39
C CYS A 575 -67.08 -37.36 -37.92
N LEU A 576 -65.89 -37.80 -37.65
CA LEU A 576 -64.66 -37.05 -37.87
C LEU A 576 -64.40 -36.95 -39.38
N PRO A 577 -63.71 -35.95 -39.87
CA PRO A 577 -62.42 -36.18 -40.44
C PRO A 577 -61.35 -35.15 -39.96
N ASP A 578 -60.23 -35.73 -39.54
CA ASP A 578 -58.92 -35.77 -40.23
C ASP A 578 -58.18 -34.45 -40.40
N MET A 579 -57.14 -34.31 -39.54
CA MET A 579 -55.72 -34.55 -39.91
C MET A 579 -55.20 -33.76 -41.10
N LEU A 580 -54.26 -32.92 -40.84
CA LEU A 580 -52.99 -32.91 -41.54
C LEU A 580 -51.88 -32.34 -40.65
N ALA A 581 -51.03 -33.28 -40.34
CA ALA A 581 -49.70 -33.03 -39.82
C ALA A 581 -48.76 -32.64 -40.96
N MET A 582 -47.74 -31.89 -40.64
CA MET A 582 -46.37 -31.95 -41.19
C MET A 582 -45.50 -31.17 -40.22
N ASP A 583 -44.68 -31.87 -39.45
CA ASP A 583 -43.30 -32.28 -39.72
C ASP A 583 -42.49 -31.13 -40.34
N SER A 584 -41.38 -30.76 -39.91
CA SER A 584 -40.21 -31.44 -39.37
C SER A 584 -39.09 -30.45 -39.10
N ASN A 585 -38.37 -30.76 -38.08
CA ASN A 585 -36.92 -30.90 -38.07
C ASN A 585 -35.97 -29.70 -38.35
N ALA A 586 -35.13 -29.69 -37.43
CA ALA A 586 -33.65 -29.77 -37.52
C ALA A 586 -32.91 -28.47 -37.34
N ASP A 587 -32.18 -28.54 -36.37
CA ASP A 587 -30.72 -28.64 -36.13
C ASP A 587 -30.05 -27.28 -35.92
N ALA A 588 -29.59 -27.17 -34.71
CA ALA A 588 -28.20 -27.34 -34.29
C ALA A 588 -27.18 -26.33 -34.87
N HIS A 589 -26.48 -25.85 -34.01
CA HIS A 589 -25.05 -25.49 -33.89
C HIS A 589 -24.73 -24.04 -33.54
N LYS A 590 -24.17 -24.00 -32.35
CA LYS A 590 -22.84 -23.44 -32.04
C LYS A 590 -22.49 -22.05 -32.60
N LEU A 591 -22.32 -21.14 -31.74
CA LEU A 591 -21.00 -20.65 -31.25
C LEU A 591 -21.25 -19.69 -30.09
#